data_7e7de11f8965a11f70761ce6d49d3ac5
#
_entry.id   7e7de11f8965a11f70761ce6d49d3ac5
#
_cell.length_a   1.000
_cell.length_b   1.000
_cell.length_c   1.000
_cell.angle_alpha   90.00
_cell.angle_beta   90.00
_cell.angle_gamma   90.00
#
_symmetry.space_group_name_H-M   'P 1'
#
loop_
_entity.id
_entity.type
_entity.pdbx_description
1 polymer ?
#
loop_
_entity_poly.entity_id
_entity_poly.type
_entity_poly.pdbx_seq_one_letter_code
_entity_poly.pdbx_strand_id
1 'polypeptide(L)' 'MTASSLVPFSSLTDPVDLARAQAALDAAWQAIRPLVDETDWEHERTRLAGIVAAYATVSIDEQDLCERALRRYRGT' A
#
# COMPACT_ATOMS: atom_id res chain seq x y z
N MET A 1 -6.16 -20.62 -6.77
CA MET A 1 -6.58 -20.26 -5.70
C MET A 1 -5.66 -19.83 -4.68
N THR A 2 -4.69 -20.53 -4.38
CA THR A 2 -3.80 -20.17 -3.34
C THR A 2 -2.94 -18.98 -3.66
N ALA A 3 -2.68 -18.72 -4.92
CA ALA A 3 -1.83 -17.61 -5.30
C ALA A 3 -2.38 -16.26 -4.80
N SER A 4 -3.69 -16.15 -4.74
CA SER A 4 -4.27 -14.88 -4.35
C SER A 4 -4.00 -14.55 -2.87
N SER A 5 -3.68 -15.53 -2.06
CA SER A 5 -3.41 -15.27 -0.66
C SER A 5 -2.10 -14.54 -0.44
N LEU A 6 -1.23 -14.48 -1.45
CA LEU A 6 0.03 -13.78 -1.37
C LEU A 6 -0.09 -12.32 -1.78
N VAL A 7 -1.25 -11.91 -2.26
CA VAL A 7 -1.47 -10.54 -2.72
C VAL A 7 -2.06 -9.73 -1.56
N PRO A 8 -1.39 -8.63 -1.13
CA PRO A 8 -1.87 -7.86 0.02
C PRO A 8 -3.31 -7.36 -0.11
N PHE A 9 -3.75 -7.13 -1.35
CA PHE A 9 -5.11 -6.62 -1.58
C PHE A 9 -6.12 -7.71 -1.85
N SER A 10 -5.77 -8.97 -1.62
CA SER A 10 -6.67 -10.07 -1.93
C SER A 10 -7.95 -10.04 -1.09
N SER A 11 -7.93 -9.36 0.05
CA SER A 11 -9.11 -9.23 0.90
C SER A 11 -10.06 -8.12 0.43
N LEU A 12 -9.62 -7.28 -0.50
CA LEU A 12 -10.44 -6.17 -1.00
C LEU A 12 -11.25 -6.68 -2.19
N THR A 13 -12.56 -6.82 -2.01
CA THR A 13 -13.43 -7.32 -3.07
C THR A 13 -14.12 -6.21 -3.84
N ASP A 14 -14.22 -5.00 -3.28
CA ASP A 14 -14.85 -3.87 -3.95
C ASP A 14 -13.85 -3.28 -4.95
N PRO A 15 -14.21 -3.21 -6.26
CA PRO A 15 -13.30 -2.64 -7.25
C PRO A 15 -12.87 -1.21 -6.96
N VAL A 16 -13.75 -0.42 -6.34
CA VAL A 16 -13.41 0.96 -5.99
C VAL A 16 -12.37 0.99 -4.90
N ASP A 17 -12.52 0.14 -3.89
CA ASP A 17 -11.54 0.06 -2.81
C ASP A 17 -10.20 -0.43 -3.32
N LEU A 18 -10.22 -1.42 -4.21
CA LEU A 18 -8.99 -1.96 -4.77
C LEU A 18 -8.26 -0.91 -5.61
N ALA A 19 -9.00 -0.17 -6.44
CA ALA A 19 -8.40 0.87 -7.27
C ALA A 19 -7.80 1.98 -6.40
N ARG A 20 -8.51 2.35 -5.34
CA ARG A 20 -8.04 3.37 -4.41
C ARG A 20 -6.76 2.91 -3.72
N ALA A 21 -6.74 1.65 -3.29
CA ALA A 21 -5.57 1.10 -2.61
C ALA A 21 -4.35 1.08 -3.53
N GLN A 22 -4.55 0.69 -4.78
CA GLN A 22 -3.45 0.65 -5.73
C GLN A 22 -2.92 2.04 -6.05
N ALA A 23 -3.82 3.00 -6.22
CA ALA A 23 -3.41 4.38 -6.50
C ALA A 23 -2.66 4.97 -5.30
N ALA A 24 -3.13 4.69 -4.09
CA ALA A 24 -2.46 5.16 -2.89
C ALA A 24 -1.08 4.52 -2.73
N LEU A 25 -0.98 3.23 -3.05
CA LEU A 25 0.30 2.53 -2.98
C LEU A 25 1.28 3.15 -3.97
N ASP A 26 0.85 3.40 -5.20
CA ASP A 26 1.73 4.00 -6.19
C ASP A 26 2.21 5.37 -5.75
N ALA A 27 1.31 6.21 -5.23
CA ALA A 27 1.68 7.54 -4.77
C ALA A 27 2.63 7.48 -3.58
N ALA A 28 2.35 6.61 -2.63
CA ALA A 28 3.21 6.47 -1.45
C ALA A 28 4.58 5.92 -1.85
N TRP A 29 4.60 4.96 -2.76
CA TRP A 29 5.84 4.38 -3.22
C TRP A 29 6.71 5.41 -3.93
N GLN A 30 6.12 6.29 -4.74
CA GLN A 30 6.88 7.35 -5.38
C GLN A 30 7.60 8.23 -4.36
N ALA A 31 6.97 8.47 -3.21
CA ALA A 31 7.57 9.28 -2.17
C ALA A 31 8.70 8.57 -1.44
N ILE A 32 8.62 7.24 -1.33
CA ILE A 32 9.57 6.46 -0.54
C ILE A 32 10.74 5.94 -1.38
N ARG A 33 10.48 5.62 -2.63
CA ARG A 33 11.44 4.93 -3.48
C ARG A 33 12.83 5.57 -3.50
N PRO A 34 12.96 6.89 -3.59
CA PRO A 34 14.30 7.50 -3.63
C PRO A 34 15.09 7.31 -2.34
N LEU A 35 14.41 6.96 -1.25
CA LEU A 35 15.05 6.79 0.06
C LEU A 35 15.42 5.34 0.32
N VAL A 36 15.08 4.42 -0.59
CA VAL A 36 15.28 3.00 -0.41
C VAL A 36 16.31 2.50 -1.41
N ASP A 37 17.24 1.65 -0.93
CA ASP A 37 18.20 0.99 -1.79
C ASP A 37 17.46 0.14 -2.82
N GLU A 38 17.89 0.20 -4.05
CA GLU A 38 17.24 -0.52 -5.13
C GLU A 38 17.13 -2.03 -4.85
N THR A 39 18.11 -2.59 -4.16
CA THR A 39 18.08 -4.02 -3.83
C THR A 39 16.96 -4.37 -2.86
N ASP A 40 16.41 -3.38 -2.15
CA ASP A 40 15.34 -3.59 -1.19
C ASP A 40 13.98 -3.17 -1.73
N TRP A 41 13.91 -2.68 -2.95
CA TRP A 41 12.67 -2.12 -3.50
C TRP A 41 11.50 -3.08 -3.42
N GLU A 42 11.70 -4.32 -3.86
CA GLU A 42 10.60 -5.28 -3.88
C GLU A 42 10.09 -5.57 -2.47
N HIS A 43 11.01 -5.77 -1.54
CA HIS A 43 10.65 -6.06 -0.17
C HIS A 43 9.92 -4.88 0.48
N GLU A 44 10.45 -3.67 0.29
CA GLU A 44 9.86 -2.49 0.91
C GLU A 44 8.53 -2.12 0.27
N ARG A 45 8.40 -2.32 -1.04
CA ARG A 45 7.13 -2.07 -1.70
C ARG A 45 6.05 -3.04 -1.20
N THR A 46 6.41 -4.30 -1.02
CA THR A 46 5.48 -5.30 -0.48
C THR A 46 5.05 -4.92 0.94
N ARG A 47 5.99 -4.46 1.75
CA ARG A 47 5.70 -4.03 3.11
C ARG A 47 4.74 -2.84 3.11
N LEU A 48 4.99 -1.86 2.25
CA LEU A 48 4.11 -0.71 2.12
C LEU A 48 2.72 -1.12 1.64
N ALA A 49 2.65 -2.06 0.70
CA ALA A 49 1.38 -2.55 0.21
C ALA A 49 0.54 -3.17 1.32
N GLY A 50 1.18 -3.89 2.23
CA GLY A 50 0.49 -4.45 3.38
C GLY A 50 -0.08 -3.37 4.30
N ILE A 51 0.66 -2.28 4.49
CA ILE A 51 0.20 -1.15 5.29
C ILE A 51 -0.99 -0.47 4.61
N VAL A 52 -0.90 -0.24 3.30
CA VAL A 52 -1.99 0.37 2.54
C VAL A 52 -3.25 -0.48 2.67
N ALA A 53 -3.11 -1.80 2.53
CA ALA A 53 -4.26 -2.69 2.64
C ALA A 53 -4.91 -2.60 4.02
N ALA A 54 -4.11 -2.46 5.07
CA ALA A 54 -4.63 -2.39 6.43
C ALA A 54 -5.47 -1.14 6.67
N TYR A 55 -5.18 -0.05 5.98
CA TYR A 55 -5.92 1.20 6.15
C TYR A 55 -6.95 1.48 5.07
N ALA A 56 -7.06 0.61 4.08
CA ALA A 56 -7.90 0.88 2.91
C ALA A 56 -9.38 1.08 3.26
N THR A 57 -9.87 0.34 4.25
CA THR A 57 -11.29 0.39 4.62
C THR A 57 -11.62 1.49 5.61
N VAL A 58 -10.60 2.09 6.25
CA VAL A 58 -10.85 3.12 7.25
C VAL A 58 -10.48 4.51 6.75
N SER A 59 -9.94 4.61 5.55
CA SER A 59 -9.54 5.89 4.99
C SER A 59 -10.68 6.54 4.21
N ILE A 60 -10.72 7.86 4.22
CA ILE A 60 -11.79 8.62 3.57
C ILE A 60 -11.64 8.61 2.06
N ASP A 61 -10.42 8.83 1.58
CA ASP A 61 -10.15 8.88 0.16
C ASP A 61 -8.72 8.44 -0.11
N GLU A 62 -8.32 8.50 -1.38
CA GLU A 62 -7.00 8.06 -1.80
C GLU A 62 -5.88 8.85 -1.13
N GLN A 63 -6.06 10.16 -1.00
CA GLN A 63 -5.04 11.00 -0.38
C GLN A 63 -4.89 10.67 1.11
N ASP A 64 -6.00 10.50 1.80
CA ASP A 64 -5.99 10.14 3.20
C ASP A 64 -5.32 8.80 3.40
N LEU A 65 -5.62 7.84 2.53
CA LEU A 65 -5.01 6.52 2.59
C LEU A 65 -3.50 6.60 2.40
N CYS A 66 -3.06 7.37 1.41
CA CYS A 66 -1.64 7.56 1.15
C CYS A 66 -0.94 8.16 2.37
N GLU A 67 -1.54 9.19 2.96
CA GLU A 67 -0.94 9.87 4.11
C GLU A 67 -0.87 8.96 5.33
N ARG A 68 -1.92 8.19 5.59
CA ARG A 68 -1.93 7.26 6.71
C ARG A 68 -0.88 6.18 6.52
N ALA A 69 -0.77 5.66 5.30
CA ALA A 69 0.19 4.62 5.01
C ALA A 69 1.62 5.12 5.17
N LEU A 70 1.91 6.33 4.69
CA LEU A 70 3.24 6.90 4.83
C LEU A 70 3.59 7.16 6.29
N ARG A 71 2.63 7.65 7.06
CA ARG A 71 2.85 7.91 8.48
C ARG A 71 3.18 6.61 9.21
N ARG A 72 2.44 5.56 8.93
CA ARG A 72 2.68 4.27 9.55
C ARG A 72 4.02 3.69 9.12
N TYR A 73 4.33 3.80 7.84
CA TYR A 73 5.58 3.29 7.30
C TYR A 73 6.78 3.95 7.98
N ARG A 74 6.72 5.28 8.11
CA ARG A 74 7.82 6.04 8.71
C ARG A 74 7.90 5.85 10.21
N GLY A 75 6.80 5.50 10.85
CA GLY A 75 6.74 5.31 12.29
C GLY A 75 7.31 3.98 12.76
N THR A 76 7.59 3.10 11.82
CA THR A 76 8.18 1.81 12.15
C THR A 76 9.63 1.76 11.66
#